data_b032939833b3aa862c1f77b4573016a7
#
_entry.id   b032939833b3aa862c1f77b4573016a7
#
_cell.length_a   1.000
_cell.length_b   1.000
_cell.length_c   1.000
_cell.angle_alpha   90.00
_cell.angle_beta   90.00
_cell.angle_gamma   90.00
#
_symmetry.space_group_name_H-M   'P 1'
#
loop_
_entity.id
_entity.type
_entity.pdbx_description
1 polymer ?
#
loop_
_entity_poly.entity_id
_entity_poly.type
_entity_poly.pdbx_seq_one_letter_code
_entity_poly.pdbx_strand_id
1 'polypeptide(L)'
;MRRIDIIKRAGRNLGQSKGRTILTALAISVGAFTIGLALMAGEGGRLYTNSMVDAAGDKKSVSVYKKVTSSGPDSNLPEYSDSEDTEKDQSKAIEKYSMTDNDVKKIQQTPHVEKVTPAYSMYGVLYAKSSASDKKFVPSVTVKFDKTRMKFAAGNLDNFMPKKGEVVIPESYVKEMGFSDAKSAIGQTITLGLKKGDSPSKNADKEISLKIAAVDKPSDTILFYQPAVRVSVDDAKEVYAFSHAKDLPNDYSYVIASVDDEKNVETVK
;
A
#
# COMPACT_ATOMS: atom_id res chain seq x y z
N MET A 1 -20.87 66.59 7.19
CA MET A 1 -20.62 66.03 5.85
C MET A 1 -21.23 64.63 5.79
N ARG A 2 -22.16 64.37 4.91
CA ARG A 2 -22.74 63.00 4.74
C ARG A 2 -21.70 62.08 4.14
N ARG A 3 -21.54 60.87 4.62
CA ARG A 3 -20.59 59.82 4.12
C ARG A 3 -20.74 59.62 2.60
N ILE A 4 -21.95 59.78 2.06
CA ILE A 4 -22.30 59.69 0.67
C ILE A 4 -21.59 60.77 -0.18
N ASP A 5 -21.42 62.00 0.36
CA ASP A 5 -20.74 63.09 -0.38
C ASP A 5 -19.23 62.84 -0.51
N ILE A 6 -18.63 62.17 0.45
CA ILE A 6 -17.20 61.79 0.43
C ILE A 6 -16.98 60.73 -0.67
N ILE A 7 -17.85 59.70 -0.72
CA ILE A 7 -17.82 58.65 -1.73
C ILE A 7 -18.03 59.20 -3.15
N LYS A 8 -19.00 60.13 -3.34
CA LYS A 8 -19.26 60.78 -4.63
C LYS A 8 -18.07 61.63 -5.08
N ARG A 9 -17.40 62.37 -4.21
CA ARG A 9 -16.20 63.16 -4.51
C ARG A 9 -15.04 62.25 -4.88
N ALA A 10 -14.80 61.18 -4.09
CA ALA A 10 -13.75 60.20 -4.40
C ALA A 10 -13.98 59.55 -5.77
N GLY A 11 -15.20 59.14 -6.10
CA GLY A 11 -15.54 58.53 -7.39
C GLY A 11 -15.32 59.50 -8.58
N ARG A 12 -15.65 60.81 -8.39
CA ARG A 12 -15.42 61.80 -9.44
C ARG A 12 -13.91 62.06 -9.67
N ASN A 13 -13.09 62.11 -8.61
CA ASN A 13 -11.66 62.26 -8.71
C ASN A 13 -10.99 61.07 -9.42
N LEU A 14 -11.43 59.83 -9.08
CA LEU A 14 -10.99 58.63 -9.77
C LEU A 14 -11.35 58.62 -11.26
N GLY A 15 -12.53 59.16 -11.61
CA GLY A 15 -12.98 59.30 -13.01
C GLY A 15 -12.25 60.35 -13.83
N GLN A 16 -11.64 61.39 -13.22
CA GLN A 16 -10.88 62.44 -13.91
C GLN A 16 -9.46 62.00 -14.32
N SER A 17 -8.87 61.03 -13.64
CA SER A 17 -7.52 60.49 -13.93
C SER A 17 -7.56 58.98 -14.29
N LYS A 18 -8.40 58.63 -15.27
CA LYS A 18 -8.69 57.23 -15.66
C LYS A 18 -7.42 56.40 -15.88
N GLY A 19 -6.43 56.94 -16.61
CA GLY A 19 -5.20 56.20 -16.91
C GLY A 19 -4.40 55.84 -15.66
N ARG A 20 -4.22 56.82 -14.73
CA ARG A 20 -3.51 56.58 -13.49
C ARG A 20 -4.25 55.56 -12.58
N THR A 21 -5.58 55.70 -12.48
CA THR A 21 -6.41 54.83 -11.68
C THR A 21 -6.35 53.39 -12.19
N ILE A 22 -6.45 53.19 -13.49
CA ILE A 22 -6.35 51.85 -14.12
C ILE A 22 -4.96 51.27 -13.90
N LEU A 23 -3.90 52.08 -14.08
CA LEU A 23 -2.53 51.56 -13.88
C LEU A 23 -2.26 51.16 -12.47
N THR A 24 -2.73 51.96 -11.47
CA THR A 24 -2.61 51.63 -10.06
C THR A 24 -3.43 50.37 -9.68
N ALA A 25 -4.65 50.27 -10.20
CA ALA A 25 -5.50 49.11 -9.95
C ALA A 25 -4.88 47.82 -10.53
N LEU A 26 -4.32 47.90 -11.75
CA LEU A 26 -3.60 46.76 -12.35
C LEU A 26 -2.37 46.36 -11.53
N ALA A 27 -1.56 47.34 -11.08
CA ALA A 27 -0.39 47.04 -10.26
C ALA A 27 -0.76 46.34 -8.93
N ILE A 28 -1.81 46.81 -8.25
CA ILE A 28 -2.30 46.16 -7.02
C ILE A 28 -2.87 44.79 -7.32
N SER A 29 -3.63 44.63 -8.43
CA SER A 29 -4.22 43.36 -8.84
C SER A 29 -3.15 42.31 -9.15
N VAL A 30 -2.08 42.68 -9.87
CA VAL A 30 -0.97 41.77 -10.17
C VAL A 30 -0.27 41.36 -8.87
N GLY A 31 -0.01 42.30 -7.95
CA GLY A 31 0.59 42.00 -6.66
C GLY A 31 -0.25 41.04 -5.81
N ALA A 32 -1.55 41.32 -5.69
CA ALA A 32 -2.46 40.47 -4.94
C ALA A 32 -2.61 39.08 -5.57
N PHE A 33 -2.67 39.01 -6.92
CA PHE A 33 -2.72 37.74 -7.66
C PHE A 33 -1.47 36.91 -7.47
N THR A 34 -0.29 37.52 -7.51
CA THR A 34 1.00 36.83 -7.30
C THR A 34 1.09 36.24 -5.90
N ILE A 35 0.70 37.02 -4.86
CA ILE A 35 0.66 36.53 -3.49
C ILE A 35 -0.33 35.37 -3.36
N GLY A 36 -1.54 35.52 -3.95
CA GLY A 36 -2.56 34.46 -3.95
C GLY A 36 -2.06 33.17 -4.59
N LEU A 37 -1.39 33.26 -5.75
CA LEU A 37 -0.80 32.10 -6.41
C LEU A 37 0.31 31.45 -5.56
N ALA A 38 1.18 32.24 -4.93
CA ALA A 38 2.23 31.70 -4.09
C ALA A 38 1.67 30.93 -2.88
N LEU A 39 0.63 31.47 -2.23
CA LEU A 39 -0.03 30.82 -1.10
C LEU A 39 -0.76 29.53 -1.54
N MET A 40 -1.47 29.58 -2.67
CA MET A 40 -2.15 28.38 -3.22
C MET A 40 -1.15 27.30 -3.64
N ALA A 41 -0.04 27.69 -4.28
CA ALA A 41 1.01 26.73 -4.65
C ALA A 41 1.66 26.08 -3.42
N GLY A 42 1.92 26.88 -2.36
CA GLY A 42 2.45 26.38 -1.10
C GLY A 42 1.53 25.41 -0.40
N GLU A 43 0.24 25.74 -0.27
CA GLU A 43 -0.75 24.86 0.36
C GLU A 43 -1.05 23.64 -0.51
N GLY A 44 -1.17 23.80 -1.83
CA GLY A 44 -1.32 22.69 -2.76
C GLY A 44 -0.13 21.72 -2.71
N GLY A 45 1.09 22.23 -2.65
CA GLY A 45 2.31 21.45 -2.47
C GLY A 45 2.31 20.66 -1.14
N ARG A 46 1.91 21.31 -0.06
CA ARG A 46 1.79 20.67 1.27
C ARG A 46 0.74 19.56 1.27
N LEU A 47 -0.44 19.82 0.73
CA LEU A 47 -1.50 18.82 0.62
C LEU A 47 -1.07 17.63 -0.26
N TYR A 48 -0.39 17.89 -1.36
CA TYR A 48 0.14 16.85 -2.23
C TYR A 48 1.19 16.01 -1.51
N THR A 49 2.16 16.62 -0.84
CA THR A 49 3.20 15.91 -0.07
C THR A 49 2.57 15.07 1.05
N ASN A 50 1.62 15.63 1.81
CA ASN A 50 0.92 14.89 2.85
C ASN A 50 0.16 13.68 2.26
N SER A 51 -0.49 13.86 1.10
CA SER A 51 -1.18 12.75 0.43
C SER A 51 -0.22 11.64 -0.03
N MET A 52 0.99 12.01 -0.46
CA MET A 52 2.05 11.04 -0.79
C MET A 52 2.53 10.27 0.43
N VAL A 53 2.77 10.97 1.54
CA VAL A 53 3.18 10.34 2.81
C VAL A 53 2.08 9.40 3.34
N ASP A 54 0.83 9.84 3.31
CA ASP A 54 -0.32 9.02 3.73
C ASP A 54 -0.54 7.80 2.82
N ALA A 55 -0.14 7.89 1.54
CA ALA A 55 -0.20 6.78 0.58
C ALA A 55 1.01 5.85 0.66
N ALA A 56 2.13 6.30 1.24
CA ALA A 56 3.37 5.53 1.34
C ALA A 56 3.32 4.46 2.45
N GLY A 57 2.42 4.60 3.44
CA GLY A 57 2.30 3.62 4.52
C GLY A 57 1.62 4.17 5.77
N ASP A 58 1.43 3.30 6.74
CA ASP A 58 0.99 3.68 8.08
C ASP A 58 2.20 4.24 8.86
N LYS A 59 2.07 5.48 9.34
CA LYS A 59 3.13 6.19 10.10
C LYS A 59 3.58 5.48 11.37
N LYS A 60 2.77 4.56 11.88
CA LYS A 60 3.06 3.72 13.05
C LYS A 60 3.62 2.34 12.69
N SER A 61 3.94 2.10 11.42
CA SER A 61 4.43 0.81 10.96
C SER A 61 5.90 0.89 10.52
N VAL A 62 6.70 -0.04 11.01
CA VAL A 62 8.12 -0.19 10.65
C VAL A 62 8.30 -1.54 9.96
N SER A 63 8.86 -1.52 8.75
CA SER A 63 9.25 -2.74 8.05
C SER A 63 10.65 -3.16 8.46
N VAL A 64 10.77 -4.37 9.00
CA VAL A 64 12.03 -4.92 9.51
C VAL A 64 12.48 -6.05 8.59
N TYR A 65 13.70 -5.94 8.10
CA TYR A 65 14.32 -6.90 7.20
C TYR A 65 15.50 -7.59 7.89
N LYS A 66 15.80 -8.81 7.46
CA LYS A 66 17.02 -9.49 7.90
C LYS A 66 18.25 -8.74 7.42
N LYS A 67 19.13 -8.37 8.34
CA LYS A 67 20.43 -7.83 7.98
C LYS A 67 21.33 -8.96 7.49
N VAL A 68 21.56 -9.03 6.21
CA VAL A 68 22.51 -9.98 5.62
C VAL A 68 23.91 -9.40 5.76
N THR A 69 24.72 -9.97 6.65
CA THR A 69 26.15 -9.70 6.71
C THR A 69 26.82 -10.57 5.65
N SER A 70 27.28 -9.96 4.56
CA SER A 70 28.20 -10.63 3.62
C SER A 70 29.48 -11.03 4.37
N SER A 71 29.93 -12.26 4.16
CA SER A 71 31.13 -12.80 4.80
C SER A 71 32.38 -12.16 4.18
N GLY A 72 32.81 -11.00 4.73
CA GLY A 72 34.02 -10.31 4.31
C GLY A 72 33.95 -8.81 4.61
N PRO A 73 35.08 -8.16 5.00
CA PRO A 73 35.07 -6.76 5.40
C PRO A 73 34.69 -5.77 4.31
N ASP A 74 34.69 -6.17 3.01
CA ASP A 74 34.48 -5.25 1.88
C ASP A 74 33.63 -5.79 0.72
N SER A 75 33.01 -6.97 0.79
CA SER A 75 32.24 -7.49 -0.34
C SER A 75 30.72 -7.46 -0.11
N ASN A 76 30.02 -6.66 -0.91
CA ASN A 76 28.56 -6.64 -1.01
C ASN A 76 28.01 -7.78 -1.90
N LEU A 77 28.86 -8.70 -2.35
CA LEU A 77 28.50 -9.83 -3.22
C LEU A 77 28.77 -11.14 -2.46
N PRO A 78 27.74 -11.97 -2.23
CA PRO A 78 27.94 -13.31 -1.69
C PRO A 78 28.67 -14.19 -2.73
N GLU A 79 29.62 -15.00 -2.26
CA GLU A 79 30.31 -16.00 -3.08
C GLU A 79 29.33 -17.12 -3.44
N TYR A 80 29.30 -17.49 -4.73
CA TYR A 80 28.51 -18.64 -5.20
C TYR A 80 29.19 -19.94 -4.75
N SER A 81 28.42 -20.85 -4.17
CA SER A 81 28.89 -22.19 -3.77
C SER A 81 28.21 -23.25 -4.63
N ASP A 82 29.01 -24.10 -5.29
CA ASP A 82 28.54 -25.25 -6.09
C ASP A 82 28.07 -26.44 -5.21
N SER A 83 27.97 -26.28 -3.88
CA SER A 83 27.48 -27.36 -3.01
C SER A 83 26.01 -27.65 -3.33
N GLU A 84 25.70 -28.92 -3.61
CA GLU A 84 24.32 -29.42 -3.70
C GLU A 84 23.63 -29.12 -2.36
N ASP A 85 22.66 -28.19 -2.40
CA ASP A 85 21.89 -27.78 -1.23
C ASP A 85 21.04 -28.95 -0.74
N THR A 86 21.48 -29.59 0.31
CA THR A 86 20.67 -30.52 1.07
C THR A 86 19.64 -29.73 1.89
N GLU A 87 18.54 -30.37 2.35
CA GLU A 87 17.50 -29.73 3.17
C GLU A 87 18.08 -28.98 4.40
N LYS A 88 19.20 -29.49 4.96
CA LYS A 88 19.91 -28.82 6.07
C LYS A 88 20.55 -27.50 5.64
N ASP A 89 21.04 -27.41 4.40
CA ASP A 89 21.65 -26.20 3.87
C ASP A 89 20.57 -25.18 3.52
N GLN A 90 19.40 -25.62 3.03
CA GLN A 90 18.24 -24.76 2.82
C GLN A 90 17.72 -24.14 4.13
N SER A 91 17.62 -24.95 5.19
CA SER A 91 17.21 -24.43 6.51
C SER A 91 18.19 -23.36 7.04
N LYS A 92 19.50 -23.59 6.91
CA LYS A 92 20.53 -22.61 7.26
C LYS A 92 20.47 -21.34 6.40
N ALA A 93 20.20 -21.51 5.11
CA ALA A 93 20.03 -20.38 4.20
C ALA A 93 18.80 -19.53 4.61
N ILE A 94 17.69 -20.17 4.93
CA ILE A 94 16.50 -19.48 5.45
C ILE A 94 16.85 -18.69 6.71
N GLU A 95 17.49 -19.32 7.71
CA GLU A 95 17.88 -18.64 8.93
C GLU A 95 18.83 -17.46 8.68
N LYS A 96 19.68 -17.54 7.67
CA LYS A 96 20.65 -16.51 7.33
C LYS A 96 20.02 -15.32 6.57
N TYR A 97 19.11 -15.59 5.64
CA TYR A 97 18.63 -14.57 4.66
C TYR A 97 17.19 -14.13 4.89
N SER A 98 16.39 -14.90 5.60
CA SER A 98 14.98 -14.60 5.85
C SER A 98 14.72 -14.33 7.33
N MET A 99 13.63 -13.60 7.59
CA MET A 99 13.11 -13.45 8.97
C MET A 99 12.43 -14.75 9.36
N THR A 100 12.66 -15.20 10.59
CA THR A 100 12.09 -16.45 11.14
C THR A 100 11.11 -16.15 12.29
N ASP A 101 10.40 -17.17 12.77
CA ASP A 101 9.54 -17.05 13.95
C ASP A 101 10.31 -16.57 15.21
N ASN A 102 11.59 -16.92 15.32
CA ASN A 102 12.43 -16.43 16.41
C ASN A 102 12.69 -14.92 16.30
N ASP A 103 12.90 -14.42 15.08
CA ASP A 103 13.07 -12.99 14.86
C ASP A 103 11.76 -12.24 15.14
N VAL A 104 10.62 -12.78 14.72
CA VAL A 104 9.28 -12.25 15.04
C VAL A 104 9.10 -12.12 16.57
N LYS A 105 9.44 -13.16 17.33
CA LYS A 105 9.34 -13.13 18.79
C LYS A 105 10.25 -12.08 19.43
N LYS A 106 11.49 -11.93 18.94
CA LYS A 106 12.44 -10.92 19.44
C LYS A 106 11.91 -9.51 19.20
N ILE A 107 11.41 -9.24 18.00
CA ILE A 107 10.86 -7.94 17.65
C ILE A 107 9.60 -7.63 18.47
N GLN A 108 8.74 -8.63 18.71
CA GLN A 108 7.54 -8.45 19.53
C GLN A 108 7.86 -8.08 21.00
N GLN A 109 9.04 -8.42 21.49
CA GLN A 109 9.50 -8.07 22.84
C GLN A 109 10.15 -6.68 22.92
N THR A 110 10.34 -6.01 21.80
CA THR A 110 10.91 -4.65 21.77
C THR A 110 9.92 -3.65 22.40
N PRO A 111 10.38 -2.76 23.28
CA PRO A 111 9.53 -1.73 23.86
C PRO A 111 8.82 -0.93 22.76
N HIS A 112 7.58 -0.52 23.02
CA HIS A 112 6.72 0.23 22.10
C HIS A 112 6.23 -0.54 20.88
N VAL A 113 6.56 -1.81 20.70
CA VAL A 113 6.00 -2.66 19.65
C VAL A 113 4.71 -3.30 20.15
N GLU A 114 3.58 -2.91 19.56
CA GLU A 114 2.26 -3.48 19.89
C GLU A 114 2.03 -4.82 19.21
N LYS A 115 2.40 -4.91 17.93
CA LYS A 115 2.11 -6.07 17.10
C LYS A 115 3.19 -6.25 16.04
N VAL A 116 3.57 -7.51 15.81
CA VAL A 116 4.42 -7.90 14.68
C VAL A 116 3.62 -8.78 13.73
N THR A 117 3.63 -8.43 12.45
CA THR A 117 2.92 -9.18 11.41
C THR A 117 3.93 -9.63 10.34
N PRO A 118 4.15 -10.93 10.17
CA PRO A 118 5.01 -11.43 9.10
C PRO A 118 4.45 -11.13 7.72
N ALA A 119 5.33 -10.84 6.76
CA ALA A 119 4.98 -10.73 5.36
C ALA A 119 4.85 -12.12 4.75
N TYR A 120 3.66 -12.70 4.87
CA TYR A 120 3.37 -14.02 4.32
C TYR A 120 3.52 -14.04 2.81
N SER A 121 4.32 -14.97 2.30
CA SER A 121 4.48 -15.19 0.86
C SER A 121 3.18 -15.76 0.25
N MET A 122 2.80 -15.25 -0.91
CA MET A 122 1.64 -15.70 -1.68
C MET A 122 2.03 -16.54 -2.91
N TYR A 123 3.26 -17.06 -2.96
CA TYR A 123 3.76 -17.88 -4.08
C TYR A 123 2.94 -19.16 -4.33
N GLY A 124 2.24 -19.65 -3.31
CA GLY A 124 1.36 -20.81 -3.46
C GLY A 124 0.08 -20.54 -4.24
N VAL A 125 -0.24 -19.29 -4.61
CA VAL A 125 -1.42 -18.98 -5.43
C VAL A 125 -1.07 -19.16 -6.90
N LEU A 126 -1.67 -20.16 -7.53
CA LEU A 126 -1.48 -20.46 -8.95
C LEU A 126 -2.37 -19.61 -9.86
N TYR A 127 -3.63 -19.42 -9.46
CA TYR A 127 -4.61 -18.67 -10.25
C TYR A 127 -5.71 -18.10 -9.38
N ALA A 128 -6.42 -17.14 -9.98
CA ALA A 128 -7.71 -16.69 -9.51
C ALA A 128 -8.77 -16.89 -10.58
N LYS A 129 -9.99 -17.25 -10.20
CA LYS A 129 -11.18 -17.23 -11.05
C LYS A 129 -12.30 -16.50 -10.33
N SER A 130 -13.19 -15.86 -11.08
CA SER A 130 -14.37 -15.21 -10.52
C SER A 130 -15.61 -16.08 -10.65
N SER A 131 -16.66 -15.74 -9.90
CA SER A 131 -17.98 -16.34 -10.09
C SER A 131 -18.66 -15.97 -11.42
N ALA A 132 -18.18 -14.94 -12.12
CA ALA A 132 -18.74 -14.46 -13.38
C ALA A 132 -18.06 -15.08 -14.62
N SER A 133 -16.96 -15.83 -14.47
CA SER A 133 -16.20 -16.39 -15.59
C SER A 133 -15.46 -17.66 -15.17
N ASP A 134 -15.46 -18.68 -16.03
CA ASP A 134 -14.67 -19.91 -15.84
C ASP A 134 -13.18 -19.73 -16.17
N LYS A 135 -12.79 -18.58 -16.69
CA LYS A 135 -11.39 -18.30 -17.02
C LYS A 135 -10.53 -18.18 -15.74
N LYS A 136 -9.36 -18.76 -15.80
CA LYS A 136 -8.34 -18.67 -14.76
C LYS A 136 -7.30 -17.64 -15.14
N PHE A 137 -6.95 -16.76 -14.21
CA PHE A 137 -5.97 -15.69 -14.38
C PHE A 137 -4.84 -15.89 -13.38
N VAL A 138 -3.63 -15.46 -13.72
CA VAL A 138 -2.49 -15.43 -12.79
C VAL A 138 -2.40 -14.01 -12.21
N PRO A 139 -2.99 -13.76 -11.04
CA PRO A 139 -2.99 -12.43 -10.44
C PRO A 139 -1.70 -12.18 -9.67
N SER A 140 -1.31 -10.91 -9.54
CA SER A 140 -0.50 -10.50 -8.41
C SER A 140 -1.40 -10.55 -7.16
N VAL A 141 -0.94 -11.24 -6.12
CA VAL A 141 -1.66 -11.32 -4.84
C VAL A 141 -0.75 -10.76 -3.74
N THR A 142 -1.28 -9.86 -2.96
CA THR A 142 -0.56 -9.22 -1.85
C THR A 142 -1.41 -9.22 -0.59
N VAL A 143 -0.74 -9.07 0.53
CA VAL A 143 -1.40 -8.97 1.84
C VAL A 143 -1.60 -7.49 2.18
N LYS A 144 -2.77 -7.14 2.67
CA LYS A 144 -3.02 -5.80 3.21
C LYS A 144 -2.69 -5.82 4.69
N PHE A 145 -1.54 -5.24 5.06
CA PHE A 145 -1.00 -5.29 6.42
C PHE A 145 -1.41 -4.13 7.31
N ASP A 146 -1.67 -2.97 6.71
CA ASP A 146 -1.80 -1.70 7.40
C ASP A 146 -3.08 -0.95 7.01
N LYS A 147 -3.36 0.13 7.74
CA LYS A 147 -4.52 0.99 7.52
C LYS A 147 -4.27 2.08 6.48
N THR A 148 -3.23 1.96 5.66
CA THR A 148 -2.96 2.91 4.56
C THR A 148 -4.19 3.12 3.72
N ARG A 149 -4.53 4.38 3.50
CA ARG A 149 -5.72 4.78 2.77
C ARG A 149 -5.70 4.26 1.34
N MET A 150 -6.84 3.75 0.91
CA MET A 150 -7.08 3.28 -0.45
C MET A 150 -8.23 4.09 -1.06
N LYS A 151 -8.17 4.30 -2.38
CA LYS A 151 -9.31 4.86 -3.12
C LYS A 151 -10.11 3.70 -3.70
N PHE A 152 -11.42 3.72 -3.50
CA PHE A 152 -12.31 2.68 -4.02
C PHE A 152 -13.12 3.18 -5.22
N ALA A 153 -13.26 2.33 -6.25
CA ALA A 153 -14.21 2.48 -7.34
C ALA A 153 -15.61 2.04 -6.90
N ALA A 154 -15.68 1.01 -6.05
CA ALA A 154 -16.90 0.50 -5.44
C ALA A 154 -16.57 -0.25 -4.13
N GLY A 155 -17.58 -0.42 -3.27
CA GLY A 155 -17.41 -1.04 -1.97
C GLY A 155 -16.72 -0.14 -0.96
N ASN A 156 -16.45 -0.68 0.21
CA ASN A 156 -15.73 -0.02 1.30
C ASN A 156 -15.15 -1.06 2.25
N LEU A 157 -14.16 -0.67 3.04
CA LEU A 157 -13.55 -1.49 4.08
C LEU A 157 -13.45 -0.73 5.38
N ASP A 158 -13.72 -1.40 6.50
CA ASP A 158 -13.47 -0.86 7.82
C ASP A 158 -11.95 -0.63 8.00
N ASN A 159 -11.55 0.61 8.26
CA ASN A 159 -10.14 0.99 8.40
C ASN A 159 -9.25 0.56 7.23
N PHE A 160 -9.79 0.48 6.01
CA PHE A 160 -9.07 0.03 4.81
C PHE A 160 -8.49 -1.40 4.89
N MET A 161 -8.99 -2.23 5.80
CA MET A 161 -8.52 -3.60 6.03
C MET A 161 -9.61 -4.61 5.65
N PRO A 162 -9.33 -5.57 4.74
CA PRO A 162 -10.26 -6.67 4.49
C PRO A 162 -10.31 -7.60 5.72
N LYS A 163 -11.51 -8.08 6.04
CA LYS A 163 -11.72 -9.11 7.07
C LYS A 163 -11.38 -10.49 6.49
N LYS A 164 -11.23 -11.50 7.36
CA LYS A 164 -11.08 -12.89 6.91
C LYS A 164 -12.23 -13.28 5.98
N GLY A 165 -11.88 -13.88 4.84
CA GLY A 165 -12.85 -14.24 3.79
C GLY A 165 -13.23 -13.09 2.86
N GLU A 166 -12.66 -11.89 3.03
CA GLU A 166 -12.86 -10.73 2.16
C GLU A 166 -11.62 -10.45 1.32
N VAL A 167 -11.85 -9.88 0.14
CA VAL A 167 -10.78 -9.53 -0.80
C VAL A 167 -11.05 -8.18 -1.46
N VAL A 168 -9.98 -7.45 -1.77
CA VAL A 168 -10.01 -6.27 -2.62
C VAL A 168 -9.40 -6.61 -3.96
N ILE A 169 -10.07 -6.23 -5.03
CA ILE A 169 -9.55 -6.40 -6.40
C ILE A 169 -9.26 -5.04 -7.03
N PRO A 170 -8.24 -4.93 -7.89
CA PRO A 170 -8.00 -3.71 -8.63
C PRO A 170 -9.05 -3.49 -9.71
N GLU A 171 -9.42 -2.24 -9.97
CA GLU A 171 -10.40 -1.86 -10.99
C GLU A 171 -10.03 -2.41 -12.38
N SER A 172 -8.73 -2.50 -12.69
CA SER A 172 -8.23 -3.08 -13.94
C SER A 172 -8.59 -4.56 -14.13
N TYR A 173 -8.86 -5.33 -13.05
CA TYR A 173 -9.21 -6.75 -13.16
C TYR A 173 -10.71 -6.98 -13.33
N VAL A 174 -11.56 -5.98 -13.09
CA VAL A 174 -13.02 -6.11 -13.08
C VAL A 174 -13.55 -6.71 -14.39
N LYS A 175 -13.21 -6.08 -15.52
CA LYS A 175 -13.66 -6.54 -16.85
C LYS A 175 -13.04 -7.86 -17.26
N GLU A 176 -11.75 -8.05 -16.97
CA GLU A 176 -11.03 -9.29 -17.27
C GLU A 176 -11.66 -10.49 -16.54
N MET A 177 -12.10 -10.29 -15.32
CA MET A 177 -12.78 -11.30 -14.50
C MET A 177 -14.26 -11.50 -14.86
N GLY A 178 -14.78 -10.81 -15.88
CA GLY A 178 -16.13 -10.99 -16.41
C GLY A 178 -17.21 -10.14 -15.74
N PHE A 179 -16.85 -9.18 -14.88
CA PHE A 179 -17.81 -8.25 -14.31
C PHE A 179 -18.07 -7.06 -15.25
N SER A 180 -19.30 -6.56 -15.28
CA SER A 180 -19.67 -5.42 -16.13
C SER A 180 -19.04 -4.10 -15.67
N ASP A 181 -18.97 -3.90 -14.36
CA ASP A 181 -18.41 -2.73 -13.71
C ASP A 181 -17.98 -3.04 -12.26
N ALA A 182 -17.36 -2.05 -11.59
CA ALA A 182 -16.88 -2.20 -10.23
C ALA A 182 -18.00 -2.49 -9.22
N LYS A 183 -19.22 -1.97 -9.43
CA LYS A 183 -20.36 -2.17 -8.51
C LYS A 183 -20.88 -3.59 -8.61
N SER A 184 -20.95 -4.16 -9.82
CA SER A 184 -21.40 -5.53 -10.06
C SER A 184 -20.45 -6.57 -9.49
N ALA A 185 -19.18 -6.24 -9.27
CA ALA A 185 -18.21 -7.12 -8.65
C ALA A 185 -18.38 -7.22 -7.12
N ILE A 186 -18.97 -6.21 -6.47
CA ILE A 186 -19.12 -6.20 -5.01
C ILE A 186 -20.05 -7.32 -4.55
N GLY A 187 -19.60 -8.07 -3.53
CA GLY A 187 -20.33 -9.20 -2.97
C GLY A 187 -20.19 -10.49 -3.78
N GLN A 188 -19.62 -10.44 -4.97
CA GLN A 188 -19.28 -11.63 -5.77
C GLN A 188 -18.08 -12.37 -5.20
N THR A 189 -17.82 -13.57 -5.70
CA THR A 189 -16.76 -14.44 -5.18
C THR A 189 -15.58 -14.52 -6.14
N ILE A 190 -14.38 -14.47 -5.59
CA ILE A 190 -13.14 -14.91 -6.24
C ILE A 190 -12.67 -16.19 -5.58
N THR A 191 -12.27 -17.15 -6.38
CA THR A 191 -11.66 -18.39 -5.93
C THR A 191 -10.17 -18.38 -6.29
N LEU A 192 -9.32 -18.57 -5.29
CA LEU A 192 -7.88 -18.73 -5.46
C LEU A 192 -7.52 -20.21 -5.46
N GLY A 193 -6.84 -20.67 -6.50
CA GLY A 193 -6.27 -22.01 -6.58
C GLY A 193 -4.89 -22.05 -5.93
N LEU A 194 -4.74 -22.90 -4.93
CA LEU A 194 -3.51 -23.01 -4.12
C LEU A 194 -2.75 -24.29 -4.43
N LYS A 195 -1.43 -24.20 -4.38
CA LYS A 195 -0.50 -25.31 -4.52
C LYS A 195 0.32 -25.50 -3.24
N LYS A 196 0.56 -26.74 -2.85
CA LYS A 196 1.56 -27.05 -1.81
C LYS A 196 2.97 -26.86 -2.34
N GLY A 197 3.90 -26.42 -1.48
CA GLY A 197 5.29 -26.19 -1.85
C GLY A 197 6.01 -27.43 -2.40
N ASP A 198 5.65 -28.61 -1.89
CA ASP A 198 6.21 -29.91 -2.26
C ASP A 198 5.37 -30.70 -3.29
N SER A 199 4.27 -30.12 -3.78
CA SER A 199 3.37 -30.81 -4.71
C SER A 199 3.98 -30.91 -6.13
N PRO A 200 4.10 -32.09 -6.71
CA PRO A 200 4.51 -32.28 -8.10
C PRO A 200 3.40 -31.91 -9.10
N SER A 201 2.17 -31.71 -8.62
CA SER A 201 1.01 -31.41 -9.46
C SER A 201 1.14 -30.07 -10.17
N LYS A 202 0.70 -30.01 -11.43
CA LYS A 202 0.51 -28.73 -12.15
C LYS A 202 -0.83 -28.06 -11.85
N ASN A 203 -1.73 -28.76 -11.17
CA ASN A 203 -3.05 -28.28 -10.78
C ASN A 203 -3.02 -27.77 -9.35
N ALA A 204 -4.03 -26.98 -8.99
CA ALA A 204 -4.23 -26.59 -7.60
C ALA A 204 -4.58 -27.80 -6.74
N ASP A 205 -3.98 -27.86 -5.54
CA ASP A 205 -4.25 -28.90 -4.54
C ASP A 205 -5.44 -28.52 -3.64
N LYS A 206 -5.75 -27.23 -3.56
CA LYS A 206 -6.86 -26.65 -2.77
C LYS A 206 -7.38 -25.37 -3.45
N GLU A 207 -8.67 -25.12 -3.29
CA GLU A 207 -9.28 -23.83 -3.64
C GLU A 207 -9.81 -23.14 -2.39
N ILE A 208 -9.66 -21.83 -2.30
CA ILE A 208 -10.29 -20.98 -1.29
C ILE A 208 -11.15 -19.92 -1.98
N SER A 209 -12.31 -19.65 -1.42
CA SER A 209 -13.25 -18.66 -1.96
C SER A 209 -13.31 -17.44 -1.05
N LEU A 210 -13.14 -16.26 -1.64
CA LEU A 210 -13.12 -14.97 -0.96
C LEU A 210 -14.18 -14.05 -1.57
N LYS A 211 -14.88 -13.29 -0.73
CA LYS A 211 -15.90 -12.33 -1.17
C LYS A 211 -15.28 -10.98 -1.50
N ILE A 212 -15.61 -10.41 -2.64
CA ILE A 212 -15.14 -9.07 -3.04
C ILE A 212 -15.86 -8.04 -2.17
N ALA A 213 -15.12 -7.40 -1.27
CA ALA A 213 -15.61 -6.36 -0.38
C ALA A 213 -15.42 -4.96 -0.98
N ALA A 214 -14.37 -4.77 -1.77
CA ALA A 214 -14.09 -3.49 -2.43
C ALA A 214 -13.33 -3.69 -3.74
N VAL A 215 -13.45 -2.69 -4.60
CA VAL A 215 -12.67 -2.54 -5.83
C VAL A 215 -11.83 -1.29 -5.69
N ASP A 216 -10.49 -1.41 -5.70
CA ASP A 216 -9.60 -0.28 -5.54
C ASP A 216 -9.29 0.42 -6.87
N LYS A 217 -9.01 1.71 -6.78
CA LYS A 217 -8.55 2.55 -7.89
C LYS A 217 -7.06 2.80 -7.81
N PRO A 218 -6.41 3.08 -8.98
CA PRO A 218 -5.08 3.66 -8.98
C PRO A 218 -5.03 4.89 -8.06
N SER A 219 -3.99 4.98 -7.25
CA SER A 219 -3.69 6.21 -6.52
C SER A 219 -3.26 7.30 -7.49
N ASP A 220 -3.56 8.57 -7.21
CA ASP A 220 -3.05 9.71 -7.99
C ASP A 220 -1.51 9.77 -7.93
N THR A 221 -0.90 9.08 -7.00
CA THR A 221 0.53 8.85 -6.88
C THR A 221 0.90 7.55 -7.61
N ILE A 222 1.03 7.61 -8.92
CA ILE A 222 1.33 6.46 -9.82
C ILE A 222 2.55 5.65 -9.37
N LEU A 223 3.49 6.26 -8.65
CA LEU A 223 4.75 5.63 -8.21
C LEU A 223 4.56 4.44 -7.25
N PHE A 224 3.42 4.33 -6.56
CA PHE A 224 3.21 3.31 -5.53
C PHE A 224 2.01 2.39 -5.78
N TYR A 225 1.23 2.63 -6.85
CA TYR A 225 0.10 1.76 -7.16
C TYR A 225 0.55 0.57 -8.00
N GLN A 226 0.43 -0.62 -7.44
CA GLN A 226 0.57 -1.87 -8.17
C GLN A 226 -0.77 -2.62 -8.14
N PRO A 227 -1.37 -2.92 -9.32
CA PRO A 227 -2.58 -3.72 -9.39
C PRO A 227 -2.34 -5.09 -8.78
N ALA A 228 -3.03 -5.39 -7.69
CA ALA A 228 -2.93 -6.69 -7.04
C ALA A 228 -4.24 -7.04 -6.32
N VAL A 229 -4.56 -8.30 -6.25
CA VAL A 229 -5.59 -8.83 -5.36
C VAL A 229 -5.07 -8.73 -3.93
N ARG A 230 -5.78 -8.02 -3.05
CA ARG A 230 -5.36 -7.83 -1.66
C ARG A 230 -6.22 -8.65 -0.73
N VAL A 231 -5.57 -9.54 -0.01
CA VAL A 231 -6.22 -10.43 0.97
C VAL A 231 -5.96 -9.95 2.40
N SER A 232 -6.75 -10.46 3.34
CA SER A 232 -6.52 -10.22 4.76
C SER A 232 -5.26 -10.93 5.25
N VAL A 233 -4.73 -10.47 6.40
CA VAL A 233 -3.58 -11.12 7.07
C VAL A 233 -3.93 -12.55 7.47
N ASP A 234 -5.18 -12.79 7.91
CA ASP A 234 -5.62 -14.13 8.36
C ASP A 234 -5.71 -15.11 7.19
N ASP A 235 -6.27 -14.67 6.05
CA ASP A 235 -6.31 -15.49 4.82
C ASP A 235 -4.90 -15.74 4.28
N ALA A 236 -4.03 -14.74 4.30
CA ALA A 236 -2.64 -14.89 3.88
C ALA A 236 -1.88 -15.91 4.74
N LYS A 237 -2.09 -15.88 6.07
CA LYS A 237 -1.53 -16.87 6.99
C LYS A 237 -2.01 -18.28 6.66
N GLU A 238 -3.30 -18.45 6.33
CA GLU A 238 -3.86 -19.75 5.93
C GLU A 238 -3.26 -20.24 4.60
N VAL A 239 -3.13 -19.34 3.60
CA VAL A 239 -2.51 -19.64 2.30
C VAL A 239 -1.06 -20.03 2.50
N TYR A 240 -0.30 -19.26 3.27
CA TYR A 240 1.11 -19.54 3.57
C TYR A 240 1.28 -20.90 4.25
N ALA A 241 0.52 -21.16 5.34
CA ALA A 241 0.60 -22.42 6.08
C ALA A 241 0.24 -23.64 5.23
N PHE A 242 -0.65 -23.48 4.22
CA PHE A 242 -0.96 -24.56 3.28
C PHE A 242 0.14 -24.77 2.24
N SER A 243 0.74 -23.68 1.74
CA SER A 243 1.68 -23.70 0.61
C SER A 243 3.14 -23.87 1.02
N HIS A 244 3.47 -23.58 2.28
CA HIS A 244 4.82 -23.73 2.80
C HIS A 244 5.18 -25.20 3.02
N ALA A 245 6.41 -25.59 2.69
CA ALA A 245 6.90 -26.94 2.91
C ALA A 245 7.01 -27.22 4.43
N LYS A 246 6.44 -28.33 4.88
CA LYS A 246 6.33 -28.65 6.30
C LYS A 246 7.68 -28.88 7.01
N ASP A 247 8.67 -29.31 6.25
CA ASP A 247 9.98 -29.70 6.77
C ASP A 247 10.96 -28.51 6.82
N LEU A 248 10.54 -27.34 6.35
CA LEU A 248 11.34 -26.12 6.41
C LEU A 248 10.85 -25.18 7.52
N PRO A 249 11.75 -24.42 8.16
CA PRO A 249 11.36 -23.38 9.11
C PRO A 249 10.56 -22.29 8.37
N ASN A 250 9.61 -21.66 9.07
CA ASN A 250 8.89 -20.53 8.50
C ASN A 250 9.88 -19.42 8.13
N ASP A 251 9.70 -18.86 6.92
CA ASP A 251 10.51 -17.81 6.37
C ASP A 251 9.65 -16.64 5.90
N TYR A 252 10.10 -15.44 6.18
CA TYR A 252 9.41 -14.21 5.81
C TYR A 252 10.42 -13.24 5.19
N SER A 253 10.05 -12.64 4.08
CA SER A 253 10.92 -11.64 3.42
C SER A 253 11.19 -10.43 4.32
N TYR A 254 10.20 -10.05 5.12
CA TYR A 254 10.27 -9.01 6.14
C TYR A 254 9.12 -9.17 7.13
N VAL A 255 9.15 -8.42 8.20
CA VAL A 255 8.02 -8.32 9.12
C VAL A 255 7.64 -6.85 9.32
N ILE A 256 6.37 -6.61 9.63
CA ILE A 256 5.86 -5.28 9.94
C ILE A 256 5.62 -5.20 11.43
N ALA A 257 6.33 -4.30 12.10
CA ALA A 257 6.13 -3.96 13.48
C ALA A 257 5.22 -2.72 13.58
N SER A 258 4.08 -2.85 14.24
CA SER A 258 3.19 -1.73 14.56
C SER A 258 3.61 -1.16 15.92
N VAL A 259 3.78 0.16 15.97
CA VAL A 259 4.26 0.91 17.14
C VAL A 259 3.08 1.62 17.81
N ASP A 260 3.08 1.71 19.13
CA ASP A 260 2.02 2.32 19.95
C ASP A 260 1.79 3.80 19.63
N ASP A 261 2.86 4.57 19.43
CA ASP A 261 2.80 6.00 19.08
C ASP A 261 3.80 6.34 17.97
N GLU A 262 3.41 7.26 17.08
CA GLU A 262 4.27 7.77 16.00
C GLU A 262 5.63 8.31 16.51
N LYS A 263 5.63 8.88 17.73
CA LYS A 263 6.85 9.41 18.37
C LYS A 263 7.88 8.34 18.70
N ASN A 264 7.43 7.11 18.90
CA ASN A 264 8.27 5.98 19.31
C ASN A 264 8.86 5.24 18.09
N VAL A 265 8.46 5.58 16.86
CA VAL A 265 8.95 4.95 15.64
C VAL A 265 10.46 5.07 15.48
N GLU A 266 11.04 6.25 15.78
CA GLU A 266 12.50 6.44 15.71
C GLU A 266 13.26 5.68 16.82
N THR A 267 12.61 5.36 17.92
CA THR A 267 13.21 4.58 19.02
C THR A 267 13.22 3.07 18.71
N VAL A 268 12.24 2.62 17.90
CA VAL A 268 12.10 1.19 17.52
C VAL A 268 12.98 0.85 16.32
N LYS A 269 13.37 1.83 15.48
CA LYS A 269 14.30 1.63 14.36
C LYS A 269 15.72 1.31 14.83
#